data_be3e80d03937740eb2a52b44d9f34e56
#
_entry.id   be3e80d03937740eb2a52b44d9f34e56
#
_cell.length_a   1.000
_cell.length_b   1.000
_cell.length_c   1.000
_cell.angle_alpha   90.00
_cell.angle_beta   90.00
_cell.angle_gamma   90.00
#
_symmetry.space_group_name_H-M   'P 1'
#
loop_
_entity.id
_entity.type
_entity.pdbx_description
1 polymer ?
#
loop_
_entity_poly.entity_id
_entity_poly.type
_entity_poly.pdbx_seq_one_letter_code
_entity_poly.pdbx_strand_id
1 'polypeptide(L)'
;PTALVNPNAELGTNVTIGPYSIIESDVIIGNDTHVGNHVTICSGTTIGESCSIFHNCSIGEIPQDLKFTGENTVTRIGNNTTVREYVTINRGTKALGETIVGSHCLLMAYVHVAHDCILGNHVILANMSTMGGHVTIGDWASLGGGVLIHQFCKIGEHVFVGAGFKVTQDVPPFILAANEPLSFEGINRVGLKRRGFSSEDKKIIKEIYTIYFRSGS
;
A
#
# COMPACT_ATOMS: atom_id res chain seq x y z
N PRO A 1 5.18 11.57 29.71
CA PRO A 1 4.87 10.91 28.44
C PRO A 1 3.58 10.10 28.58
N THR A 2 2.71 10.18 27.57
CA THR A 2 1.43 9.47 27.55
C THR A 2 1.41 8.36 26.51
N ALA A 3 2.46 8.22 25.69
CA ALA A 3 2.66 7.07 24.82
C ALA A 3 3.13 5.86 25.63
N LEU A 4 2.63 4.67 25.28
CA LEU A 4 3.05 3.40 25.83
C LEU A 4 3.99 2.72 24.85
N VAL A 5 5.27 2.69 25.16
CA VAL A 5 6.29 2.05 24.33
C VAL A 5 6.84 0.84 25.06
N ASN A 6 6.73 -0.35 24.47
CA ASN A 6 7.25 -1.57 25.05
C ASN A 6 8.78 -1.49 25.13
N PRO A 7 9.41 -1.92 26.24
CA PRO A 7 10.86 -1.90 26.38
C PRO A 7 11.63 -2.74 25.34
N ASN A 8 10.97 -3.71 24.73
CA ASN A 8 11.57 -4.55 23.68
C ASN A 8 11.34 -3.98 22.26
N ALA A 9 10.75 -2.80 22.11
CA ALA A 9 10.67 -2.11 20.84
C ALA A 9 12.02 -1.45 20.52
N GLU A 10 12.47 -1.58 19.28
CA GLU A 10 13.72 -0.98 18.79
C GLU A 10 13.41 0.33 18.07
N LEU A 11 13.85 1.44 18.62
CA LEU A 11 13.66 2.76 18.06
C LEU A 11 14.98 3.34 17.54
N GLY A 12 14.99 3.77 16.30
CA GLY A 12 16.12 4.47 15.68
C GLY A 12 16.34 5.87 16.27
N THR A 13 17.32 6.56 15.73
CA THR A 13 17.65 7.95 16.12
C THR A 13 16.55 8.91 15.66
N ASN A 14 16.26 9.94 16.46
CA ASN A 14 15.25 10.97 16.18
C ASN A 14 13.82 10.47 15.95
N VAL A 15 13.49 9.27 16.40
CA VAL A 15 12.09 8.78 16.34
C VAL A 15 11.24 9.60 17.30
N THR A 16 10.10 10.08 16.83
CA THR A 16 9.12 10.81 17.65
C THR A 16 7.81 10.04 17.72
N ILE A 17 7.24 9.93 18.93
CA ILE A 17 5.98 9.21 19.15
C ILE A 17 5.01 10.12 19.88
N GLY A 18 3.87 10.38 19.24
CA GLY A 18 2.80 11.23 19.76
C GLY A 18 2.06 10.61 20.96
N PRO A 19 1.32 11.43 21.69
CA PRO A 19 0.62 11.00 22.89
C PRO A 19 -0.43 9.92 22.61
N TYR A 20 -0.66 9.04 23.60
CA TYR A 20 -1.62 7.94 23.59
C TYR A 20 -1.40 6.90 22.48
N SER A 21 -0.22 6.88 21.87
CA SER A 21 0.18 5.82 20.96
C SER A 21 0.71 4.62 21.71
N ILE A 22 0.51 3.43 21.15
CA ILE A 22 0.93 2.14 21.70
C ILE A 22 1.91 1.50 20.70
N ILE A 23 3.11 1.24 21.17
CA ILE A 23 4.14 0.50 20.43
C ILE A 23 4.37 -0.81 21.17
N GLU A 24 4.00 -1.92 20.57
CA GLU A 24 4.13 -3.24 21.18
C GLU A 24 5.56 -3.78 21.14
N SER A 25 5.78 -4.98 21.72
CA SER A 25 7.06 -5.70 21.64
C SER A 25 7.41 -6.05 20.18
N ASP A 26 8.69 -6.29 19.92
CA ASP A 26 9.19 -6.72 18.60
C ASP A 26 8.80 -5.78 17.43
N VAL A 27 8.60 -4.50 17.76
CA VAL A 27 8.42 -3.43 16.78
C VAL A 27 9.77 -2.78 16.51
N ILE A 28 10.10 -2.57 15.24
CA ILE A 28 11.30 -1.84 14.82
C ILE A 28 10.88 -0.59 14.07
N ILE A 29 11.37 0.58 14.49
CA ILE A 29 11.11 1.87 13.82
C ILE A 29 12.44 2.51 13.43
N GLY A 30 12.64 2.75 12.14
CA GLY A 30 13.87 3.35 11.58
C GLY A 30 14.03 4.83 11.94
N ASN A 31 15.24 5.34 11.69
CA ASN A 31 15.65 6.71 12.02
C ASN A 31 14.70 7.76 11.44
N ASP A 32 14.60 8.90 12.10
CA ASP A 32 13.86 10.09 11.64
C ASP A 32 12.36 9.85 11.34
N THR A 33 11.80 8.72 11.83
CA THR A 33 10.39 8.40 11.64
C THR A 33 9.52 9.09 12.69
N HIS A 34 8.42 9.67 12.22
CA HIS A 34 7.44 10.34 13.06
C HIS A 34 6.15 9.50 13.18
N VAL A 35 5.75 9.20 14.39
CA VAL A 35 4.49 8.53 14.75
C VAL A 35 3.58 9.54 15.43
N GLY A 36 2.41 9.78 14.88
CA GLY A 36 1.38 10.68 15.39
C GLY A 36 0.78 10.20 16.73
N ASN A 37 -0.31 10.82 17.12
CA ASN A 37 -1.02 10.46 18.35
C ASN A 37 -2.09 9.36 18.10
N HIS A 38 -2.41 8.59 19.14
CA HIS A 38 -3.40 7.51 19.07
C HIS A 38 -3.11 6.45 17.98
N VAL A 39 -1.83 6.19 17.68
CA VAL A 39 -1.40 5.15 16.74
C VAL A 39 -1.13 3.87 17.52
N THR A 40 -1.60 2.74 17.00
CA THR A 40 -1.21 1.41 17.50
C THR A 40 -0.30 0.74 16.46
N ILE A 41 0.90 0.34 16.90
CA ILE A 41 1.84 -0.45 16.12
C ILE A 41 2.02 -1.79 16.84
N CYS A 42 1.52 -2.85 16.21
CA CYS A 42 1.48 -4.18 16.80
C CYS A 42 2.79 -4.94 16.59
N SER A 43 3.03 -5.92 17.47
CA SER A 43 4.21 -6.79 17.46
C SER A 43 4.52 -7.37 16.08
N GLY A 44 5.82 -7.53 15.74
CA GLY A 44 6.28 -8.03 14.45
C GLY A 44 6.22 -6.99 13.33
N THR A 45 5.97 -5.73 13.63
CA THR A 45 5.96 -4.64 12.63
C THR A 45 7.34 -4.00 12.51
N THR A 46 7.81 -3.87 11.27
CA THR A 46 9.01 -3.08 10.94
C THR A 46 8.59 -1.87 10.11
N ILE A 47 8.98 -0.67 10.53
CA ILE A 47 8.81 0.59 9.80
C ILE A 47 10.20 1.13 9.47
N GLY A 48 10.42 1.49 8.21
CA GLY A 48 11.68 2.05 7.73
C GLY A 48 11.97 3.46 8.24
N GLU A 49 12.97 4.08 7.64
CA GLU A 49 13.46 5.41 7.99
C GLU A 49 12.62 6.52 7.34
N SER A 50 12.60 7.71 7.97
CA SER A 50 11.97 8.92 7.45
C SER A 50 10.50 8.74 7.09
N CYS A 51 9.79 7.85 7.79
CA CYS A 51 8.37 7.62 7.61
C CYS A 51 7.52 8.62 8.41
N SER A 52 6.31 8.86 7.94
CA SER A 52 5.33 9.68 8.64
C SER A 52 4.05 8.88 8.83
N ILE A 53 3.78 8.49 10.07
CA ILE A 53 2.56 7.77 10.46
C ILE A 53 1.63 8.75 11.16
N PHE A 54 0.51 9.04 10.55
CA PHE A 54 -0.45 10.01 11.08
C PHE A 54 -1.34 9.37 12.15
N HIS A 55 -2.12 10.20 12.81
CA HIS A 55 -2.92 9.80 13.97
C HIS A 55 -4.02 8.77 13.65
N ASN A 56 -4.38 7.99 14.68
CA ASN A 56 -5.42 6.96 14.63
C ASN A 56 -5.17 5.80 13.63
N CYS A 57 -3.92 5.55 13.26
CA CYS A 57 -3.56 4.39 12.46
C CYS A 57 -3.46 3.12 13.31
N SER A 58 -3.82 1.97 12.72
CA SER A 58 -3.58 0.64 13.28
C SER A 58 -2.72 -0.17 12.32
N ILE A 59 -1.49 -0.48 12.73
CA ILE A 59 -0.49 -1.11 11.87
C ILE A 59 -0.03 -2.43 12.46
N GLY A 60 -0.10 -3.49 11.65
CA GLY A 60 0.32 -4.82 12.04
C GLY A 60 -0.72 -5.59 12.86
N GLU A 61 -1.98 -5.15 12.88
CA GLU A 61 -3.07 -5.86 13.56
C GLU A 61 -3.31 -7.23 12.93
N ILE A 62 -3.91 -8.15 13.68
CA ILE A 62 -4.24 -9.49 13.21
C ILE A 62 -5.11 -9.44 11.94
N PRO A 63 -4.96 -10.42 11.02
CA PRO A 63 -5.79 -10.51 9.83
C PRO A 63 -7.27 -10.61 10.13
N GLN A 64 -8.10 -9.96 9.30
CA GLN A 64 -9.55 -10.13 9.31
C GLN A 64 -9.94 -11.41 8.53
N ASP A 65 -9.21 -12.49 8.75
CA ASP A 65 -9.42 -13.81 8.14
C ASP A 65 -9.78 -14.82 9.23
N LEU A 66 -10.96 -15.43 9.12
CA LEU A 66 -11.42 -16.46 10.06
C LEU A 66 -10.53 -17.70 10.15
N LYS A 67 -9.62 -17.89 9.20
CA LYS A 67 -8.65 -18.99 9.19
C LYS A 67 -7.38 -18.66 9.97
N PHE A 68 -7.18 -17.40 10.37
CA PHE A 68 -6.02 -17.01 11.16
C PHE A 68 -6.13 -17.61 12.56
N THR A 69 -5.09 -18.33 13.00
CA THR A 69 -5.06 -19.05 14.28
C THR A 69 -3.97 -18.55 15.23
N GLY A 70 -3.38 -17.36 14.94
CA GLY A 70 -2.34 -16.75 15.78
C GLY A 70 -0.92 -17.05 15.29
N GLU A 71 -0.74 -17.28 14.01
CA GLU A 71 0.57 -17.52 13.40
C GLU A 71 1.51 -16.33 13.59
N ASN A 72 2.79 -16.62 13.79
CA ASN A 72 3.81 -15.59 13.90
C ASN A 72 4.13 -15.01 12.52
N THR A 73 3.47 -13.91 12.18
CA THR A 73 3.56 -13.22 10.90
C THR A 73 3.85 -11.74 11.11
N VAL A 74 4.28 -11.03 10.08
CA VAL A 74 4.84 -9.69 10.21
C VAL A 74 4.19 -8.68 9.25
N THR A 75 4.48 -7.40 9.52
CA THR A 75 4.18 -6.27 8.63
C THR A 75 5.45 -5.48 8.38
N ARG A 76 5.71 -5.10 7.13
CA ARG A 76 6.87 -4.28 6.76
C ARG A 76 6.44 -3.04 6.00
N ILE A 77 6.95 -1.88 6.41
CA ILE A 77 6.79 -0.60 5.71
C ILE A 77 8.18 -0.09 5.36
N GLY A 78 8.41 0.19 4.09
CA GLY A 78 9.66 0.73 3.57
C GLY A 78 9.87 2.20 3.92
N ASN A 79 11.05 2.71 3.56
CA ASN A 79 11.50 4.05 3.90
C ASN A 79 10.68 5.17 3.21
N ASN A 80 10.68 6.37 3.80
CA ASN A 80 10.05 7.56 3.22
C ASN A 80 8.56 7.38 2.88
N THR A 81 7.88 6.49 3.55
CA THR A 81 6.46 6.20 3.32
C THR A 81 5.59 7.03 4.27
N THR A 82 4.54 7.62 3.69
CA THR A 82 3.55 8.39 4.45
C THR A 82 2.27 7.58 4.58
N VAL A 83 1.85 7.35 5.82
CA VAL A 83 0.61 6.67 6.20
C VAL A 83 -0.30 7.70 6.88
N ARG A 84 -1.37 8.10 6.19
CA ARG A 84 -2.29 9.13 6.66
C ARG A 84 -3.28 8.57 7.69
N GLU A 85 -4.14 9.44 8.16
CA GLU A 85 -5.05 9.21 9.28
C GLU A 85 -5.99 8.01 9.06
N TYR A 86 -6.23 7.25 10.10
CA TYR A 86 -7.15 6.11 10.12
C TYR A 86 -6.82 4.99 9.14
N VAL A 87 -5.58 4.92 8.65
CA VAL A 87 -5.14 3.79 7.84
C VAL A 87 -5.02 2.55 8.70
N THR A 88 -5.44 1.41 8.15
CA THR A 88 -5.29 0.10 8.78
C THR A 88 -4.48 -0.82 7.88
N ILE A 89 -3.49 -1.51 8.45
CA ILE A 89 -2.63 -2.49 7.76
C ILE A 89 -2.59 -3.75 8.61
N ASN A 90 -3.10 -4.86 8.08
CA ASN A 90 -3.03 -6.15 8.76
C ASN A 90 -1.69 -6.85 8.45
N ARG A 91 -1.21 -7.67 9.41
CA ARG A 91 -0.07 -8.56 9.19
C ARG A 91 -0.41 -9.69 8.23
N GLY A 92 0.57 -10.42 7.76
CA GLY A 92 0.35 -11.60 6.92
C GLY A 92 -0.35 -12.76 7.63
N THR A 93 -0.74 -13.76 6.86
CA THR A 93 -1.14 -15.08 7.34
C THR A 93 -0.03 -16.08 7.07
N LYS A 94 -0.22 -17.36 7.43
CA LYS A 94 0.72 -18.44 7.10
C LYS A 94 0.97 -18.61 5.59
N ALA A 95 0.12 -18.02 4.74
CA ALA A 95 0.23 -18.18 3.29
C ALA A 95 1.49 -17.47 2.74
N LEU A 96 1.73 -16.22 3.15
CA LEU A 96 2.92 -15.46 2.76
C LEU A 96 3.83 -15.15 3.97
N GLY A 97 3.26 -15.08 5.18
CA GLY A 97 4.00 -14.76 6.39
C GLY A 97 4.13 -13.27 6.65
N GLU A 98 3.85 -12.44 5.67
CA GLU A 98 4.03 -10.99 5.79
C GLU A 98 3.09 -10.17 4.90
N THR A 99 2.86 -8.92 5.31
CA THR A 99 2.27 -7.86 4.49
C THR A 99 3.32 -6.78 4.27
N ILE A 100 3.50 -6.35 3.02
CA ILE A 100 4.58 -5.43 2.64
C ILE A 100 4.00 -4.16 2.02
N VAL A 101 4.45 -3.01 2.51
CA VAL A 101 4.31 -1.71 1.86
C VAL A 101 5.70 -1.20 1.52
N GLY A 102 5.97 -0.91 0.26
CA GLY A 102 7.27 -0.44 -0.22
C GLY A 102 7.64 0.96 0.27
N SER A 103 8.74 1.47 -0.26
CA SER A 103 9.27 2.79 0.06
C SER A 103 8.61 3.90 -0.77
N HIS A 104 8.67 5.14 -0.26
CA HIS A 104 8.13 6.33 -0.93
C HIS A 104 6.63 6.25 -1.28
N CYS A 105 5.88 5.46 -0.55
CA CYS A 105 4.44 5.30 -0.74
C CYS A 105 3.65 6.40 -0.04
N LEU A 106 2.44 6.66 -0.56
CA LEU A 106 1.45 7.51 0.08
C LEU A 106 0.15 6.74 0.24
N LEU A 107 -0.17 6.37 1.47
CA LEU A 107 -1.45 5.80 1.85
C LEU A 107 -2.31 6.91 2.45
N MET A 108 -3.31 7.40 1.70
CA MET A 108 -4.16 8.51 2.17
C MET A 108 -5.17 8.01 3.21
N ALA A 109 -5.90 8.94 3.80
CA ALA A 109 -6.78 8.65 4.93
C ALA A 109 -7.81 7.55 4.62
N TYR A 110 -8.05 6.69 5.63
CA TYR A 110 -8.98 5.57 5.59
C TYR A 110 -8.63 4.45 4.60
N VAL A 111 -7.38 4.38 4.12
CA VAL A 111 -6.93 3.24 3.30
C VAL A 111 -6.87 1.99 4.17
N HIS A 112 -7.28 0.85 3.60
CA HIS A 112 -7.11 -0.46 4.23
C HIS A 112 -6.23 -1.37 3.37
N VAL A 113 -5.18 -1.91 3.97
CA VAL A 113 -4.30 -2.93 3.40
C VAL A 113 -4.52 -4.22 4.18
N ALA A 114 -5.16 -5.21 3.55
CA ALA A 114 -5.40 -6.51 4.16
C ALA A 114 -4.11 -7.36 4.22
N HIS A 115 -4.22 -8.52 4.83
CA HIS A 115 -3.15 -9.49 5.02
C HIS A 115 -2.54 -9.99 3.70
N ASP A 116 -1.27 -10.34 3.72
CA ASP A 116 -0.53 -10.92 2.58
C ASP A 116 -0.51 -10.02 1.32
N CYS A 117 -0.77 -8.74 1.46
CA CYS A 117 -0.65 -7.78 0.37
C CYS A 117 0.80 -7.35 0.17
N ILE A 118 1.21 -7.15 -1.09
CA ILE A 118 2.51 -6.64 -1.46
C ILE A 118 2.33 -5.37 -2.30
N LEU A 119 2.71 -4.23 -1.74
CA LEU A 119 2.77 -2.96 -2.44
C LEU A 119 4.23 -2.63 -2.77
N GLY A 120 4.51 -2.34 -4.02
CA GLY A 120 5.80 -1.86 -4.50
C GLY A 120 6.13 -0.46 -4.00
N ASN A 121 7.16 0.14 -4.60
CA ASN A 121 7.61 1.47 -4.24
C ASN A 121 6.80 2.56 -4.96
N HIS A 122 6.76 3.76 -4.38
CA HIS A 122 6.07 4.93 -4.96
C HIS A 122 4.59 4.71 -5.26
N VAL A 123 3.93 3.78 -4.56
CA VAL A 123 2.50 3.52 -4.70
C VAL A 123 1.71 4.64 -4.02
N ILE A 124 0.67 5.11 -4.70
CA ILE A 124 -0.27 6.09 -4.15
C ILE A 124 -1.65 5.45 -4.06
N LEU A 125 -2.18 5.34 -2.85
CA LEU A 125 -3.55 4.93 -2.59
C LEU A 125 -4.31 6.16 -2.07
N ALA A 126 -5.27 6.65 -2.87
CA ALA A 126 -6.08 7.78 -2.45
C ALA A 126 -7.11 7.36 -1.39
N ASN A 127 -7.74 8.34 -0.75
CA ASN A 127 -8.65 8.15 0.37
C ASN A 127 -9.65 7.00 0.17
N MET A 128 -9.82 6.18 1.22
CA MET A 128 -10.80 5.10 1.26
C MET A 128 -10.56 3.96 0.25
N SER A 129 -9.38 3.90 -0.39
CA SER A 129 -9.02 2.72 -1.18
C SER A 129 -8.87 1.51 -0.25
N THR A 130 -9.52 0.42 -0.61
CA THR A 130 -9.59 -0.79 0.23
C THR A 130 -9.28 -2.02 -0.59
N MET A 131 -8.47 -2.92 -0.04
CA MET A 131 -8.10 -4.16 -0.73
C MET A 131 -8.34 -5.39 0.15
N GLY A 132 -8.76 -6.47 -0.50
CA GLY A 132 -8.78 -7.80 0.10
C GLY A 132 -7.38 -8.39 0.23
N GLY A 133 -7.26 -9.55 0.87
CA GLY A 133 -5.98 -10.23 1.05
C GLY A 133 -5.29 -10.64 -0.26
N HIS A 134 -3.97 -10.81 -0.20
CA HIS A 134 -3.13 -11.31 -1.32
C HIS A 134 -3.09 -10.42 -2.56
N VAL A 135 -3.39 -9.14 -2.44
CA VAL A 135 -3.30 -8.19 -3.55
C VAL A 135 -1.83 -7.80 -3.76
N THR A 136 -1.40 -7.75 -5.02
CA THR A 136 -0.09 -7.23 -5.40
C THR A 136 -0.25 -5.94 -6.20
N ILE A 137 0.47 -4.89 -5.82
CA ILE A 137 0.47 -3.60 -6.54
C ILE A 137 1.91 -3.27 -6.94
N GLY A 138 2.15 -3.11 -8.23
CA GLY A 138 3.48 -2.77 -8.77
C GLY A 138 3.89 -1.33 -8.49
N ASP A 139 5.18 -1.06 -8.70
CA ASP A 139 5.79 0.25 -8.47
C ASP A 139 5.07 1.36 -9.23
N TRP A 140 4.99 2.54 -8.62
CA TRP A 140 4.41 3.72 -9.23
C TRP A 140 2.93 3.63 -9.61
N ALA A 141 2.23 2.59 -9.19
CA ALA A 141 0.77 2.54 -9.35
C ALA A 141 0.09 3.62 -8.51
N SER A 142 -0.98 4.17 -9.03
CA SER A 142 -1.78 5.19 -8.35
C SER A 142 -3.26 4.84 -8.46
N LEU A 143 -3.93 4.71 -7.33
CA LEU A 143 -5.34 4.35 -7.26
C LEU A 143 -6.15 5.52 -6.74
N GLY A 144 -7.21 5.87 -7.45
CA GLY A 144 -8.14 6.92 -7.08
C GLY A 144 -8.91 6.60 -5.80
N GLY A 145 -9.50 7.63 -5.18
CA GLY A 145 -10.25 7.44 -3.94
C GLY A 145 -11.43 6.48 -4.07
N GLY A 146 -11.67 5.68 -3.05
CA GLY A 146 -12.77 4.72 -3.02
C GLY A 146 -12.63 3.52 -3.96
N VAL A 147 -11.43 3.23 -4.46
CA VAL A 147 -11.17 2.02 -5.25
C VAL A 147 -11.26 0.80 -4.34
N LEU A 148 -12.04 -0.20 -4.77
CA LEU A 148 -12.18 -1.49 -4.10
C LEU A 148 -11.46 -2.58 -4.88
N ILE A 149 -10.54 -3.30 -4.24
CA ILE A 149 -9.72 -4.32 -4.91
C ILE A 149 -10.07 -5.70 -4.36
N HIS A 150 -10.53 -6.58 -5.24
CA HIS A 150 -10.84 -7.96 -4.88
C HIS A 150 -9.55 -8.70 -4.51
N GLN A 151 -9.66 -9.64 -3.56
CA GLN A 151 -8.53 -10.48 -3.15
C GLN A 151 -7.86 -11.17 -4.34
N PHE A 152 -6.54 -11.37 -4.24
CA PHE A 152 -5.67 -12.01 -5.24
C PHE A 152 -5.45 -11.21 -6.54
N CYS A 153 -6.06 -10.06 -6.74
CA CYS A 153 -5.81 -9.23 -7.92
C CYS A 153 -4.36 -8.69 -7.93
N LYS A 154 -3.80 -8.62 -9.14
CA LYS A 154 -2.49 -8.01 -9.40
C LYS A 154 -2.67 -6.73 -10.21
N ILE A 155 -2.14 -5.64 -9.71
CA ILE A 155 -2.11 -4.35 -10.40
C ILE A 155 -0.67 -4.07 -10.84
N GLY A 156 -0.46 -3.93 -12.13
CA GLY A 156 0.87 -3.70 -12.70
C GLY A 156 1.47 -2.36 -12.30
N GLU A 157 2.75 -2.21 -12.58
CA GLU A 157 3.49 -0.97 -12.37
C GLU A 157 2.94 0.18 -13.24
N HIS A 158 3.11 1.41 -12.77
CA HIS A 158 2.69 2.62 -13.47
C HIS A 158 1.19 2.67 -13.86
N VAL A 159 0.36 1.81 -13.30
CA VAL A 159 -1.10 1.84 -13.51
C VAL A 159 -1.71 3.08 -12.86
N PHE A 160 -2.75 3.60 -13.45
CA PHE A 160 -3.68 4.50 -12.79
C PHE A 160 -5.09 3.90 -12.84
N VAL A 161 -5.70 3.68 -11.67
CA VAL A 161 -7.11 3.30 -11.57
C VAL A 161 -7.93 4.52 -11.19
N GLY A 162 -8.98 4.82 -11.96
CA GLY A 162 -9.90 5.92 -11.67
C GLY A 162 -10.58 5.77 -10.31
N ALA A 163 -11.07 6.87 -9.75
CA ALA A 163 -11.76 6.86 -8.46
C ALA A 163 -13.10 6.13 -8.49
N GLY A 164 -13.46 5.45 -7.41
CA GLY A 164 -14.76 4.80 -7.21
C GLY A 164 -14.95 3.47 -7.95
N PHE A 165 -13.96 2.99 -8.69
CA PHE A 165 -14.09 1.75 -9.46
C PHE A 165 -13.69 0.50 -8.66
N LYS A 166 -14.20 -0.66 -9.10
CA LYS A 166 -13.88 -1.97 -8.53
C LYS A 166 -12.86 -2.68 -9.42
N VAL A 167 -11.80 -3.17 -8.80
CA VAL A 167 -10.79 -4.03 -9.44
C VAL A 167 -11.12 -5.47 -9.08
N THR A 168 -11.71 -6.21 -10.02
CA THR A 168 -12.11 -7.61 -9.84
C THR A 168 -11.26 -8.59 -10.64
N GLN A 169 -10.28 -8.10 -11.38
CA GLN A 169 -9.36 -8.87 -12.22
C GLN A 169 -8.00 -8.18 -12.26
N ASP A 170 -6.98 -8.87 -12.74
CA ASP A 170 -5.65 -8.31 -12.90
C ASP A 170 -5.64 -7.12 -13.85
N VAL A 171 -4.84 -6.10 -13.51
CA VAL A 171 -4.70 -4.87 -14.29
C VAL A 171 -3.26 -4.81 -14.84
N PRO A 172 -3.06 -4.90 -16.16
CA PRO A 172 -1.73 -4.89 -16.74
C PRO A 172 -1.03 -3.53 -16.57
N PRO A 173 0.33 -3.47 -16.64
CA PRO A 173 1.10 -2.27 -16.32
C PRO A 173 0.86 -1.10 -17.30
N PHE A 174 1.23 0.11 -16.90
CA PHE A 174 1.25 1.35 -17.70
C PHE A 174 -0.10 1.89 -18.17
N ILE A 175 -1.22 1.30 -17.79
CA ILE A 175 -2.55 1.68 -18.28
C ILE A 175 -3.29 2.62 -17.34
N LEU A 176 -4.27 3.31 -17.91
CA LEU A 176 -5.40 3.90 -17.24
C LEU A 176 -6.54 2.89 -17.30
N ALA A 177 -7.05 2.50 -16.14
CA ALA A 177 -8.21 1.64 -15.99
C ALA A 177 -9.36 2.42 -15.31
N ALA A 178 -10.56 2.34 -15.86
CA ALA A 178 -11.73 3.04 -15.35
C ALA A 178 -13.00 2.29 -15.78
N ASN A 179 -14.16 2.82 -15.41
CA ASN A 179 -15.50 2.30 -15.71
C ASN A 179 -15.96 1.10 -14.83
N GLU A 180 -17.22 0.74 -14.98
CA GLU A 180 -17.86 -0.41 -14.34
C GLU A 180 -18.60 -1.23 -15.39
N PRO A 181 -18.15 -2.44 -15.73
CA PRO A 181 -16.95 -3.11 -15.25
C PRO A 181 -15.65 -2.39 -15.63
N LEU A 182 -14.57 -2.63 -14.85
CA LEU A 182 -13.27 -1.99 -15.09
C LEU A 182 -12.72 -2.35 -16.47
N SER A 183 -12.33 -1.34 -17.24
CA SER A 183 -11.87 -1.47 -18.61
C SER A 183 -10.59 -0.68 -18.89
N PHE A 184 -9.91 -1.03 -19.98
CA PHE A 184 -8.76 -0.31 -20.48
C PHE A 184 -9.18 1.00 -21.17
N GLU A 185 -8.75 2.14 -20.62
CA GLU A 185 -9.05 3.48 -21.15
C GLU A 185 -7.83 4.14 -21.81
N GLY A 186 -6.84 3.34 -22.13
CA GLY A 186 -5.59 3.78 -22.74
C GLY A 186 -4.42 3.69 -21.77
N ILE A 187 -3.26 4.23 -22.17
CA ILE A 187 -2.08 4.25 -21.32
C ILE A 187 -2.15 5.42 -20.31
N ASN A 188 -1.53 5.26 -19.15
CA ASN A 188 -1.40 6.31 -18.11
C ASN A 188 -0.46 7.44 -18.57
N ARG A 189 -0.86 8.21 -19.59
CA ARG A 189 -0.02 9.24 -20.22
C ARG A 189 0.51 10.27 -19.22
N VAL A 190 -0.32 10.68 -18.27
CA VAL A 190 0.04 11.72 -17.30
C VAL A 190 1.09 11.19 -16.32
N GLY A 191 0.86 10.00 -15.76
CA GLY A 191 1.82 9.36 -14.86
C GLY A 191 3.15 9.09 -15.55
N LEU A 192 3.14 8.52 -16.75
CA LEU A 192 4.33 8.22 -17.51
C LEU A 192 5.13 9.50 -17.86
N LYS A 193 4.44 10.58 -18.29
CA LYS A 193 5.10 11.88 -18.53
C LYS A 193 5.78 12.43 -17.29
N ARG A 194 5.12 12.39 -16.14
CA ARG A 194 5.68 12.88 -14.85
C ARG A 194 6.92 12.11 -14.42
N ARG A 195 7.05 10.85 -14.85
CA ARG A 195 8.16 9.94 -14.52
C ARG A 195 9.24 9.91 -15.61
N GLY A 196 9.18 10.82 -16.58
CA GLY A 196 10.24 11.00 -17.59
C GLY A 196 10.18 10.07 -18.80
N PHE A 197 9.13 9.27 -18.97
CA PHE A 197 8.97 8.45 -20.16
C PHE A 197 8.91 9.34 -21.42
N SER A 198 9.72 9.01 -22.41
CA SER A 198 9.79 9.74 -23.68
C SER A 198 8.49 9.63 -24.48
N SER A 199 8.36 10.43 -25.52
CA SER A 199 7.22 10.31 -26.44
C SER A 199 7.26 8.99 -27.19
N GLU A 200 8.45 8.47 -27.49
CA GLU A 200 8.65 7.19 -28.17
C GLU A 200 8.27 6.02 -27.27
N ASP A 201 8.70 6.00 -25.99
CA ASP A 201 8.31 4.95 -25.04
C ASP A 201 6.78 4.86 -24.94
N LYS A 202 6.11 6.01 -24.78
CA LYS A 202 4.64 6.06 -24.70
C LYS A 202 3.96 5.58 -25.97
N LYS A 203 4.57 5.82 -27.13
CA LYS A 203 4.07 5.32 -28.42
C LYS A 203 4.19 3.80 -28.49
N ILE A 204 5.34 3.26 -28.13
CA ILE A 204 5.59 1.81 -28.09
C ILE A 204 4.60 1.11 -27.16
N ILE A 205 4.46 1.61 -25.91
CA ILE A 205 3.51 1.05 -24.95
C ILE A 205 2.09 1.06 -25.51
N LYS A 206 1.68 2.17 -26.14
CA LYS A 206 0.34 2.27 -26.75
C LYS A 206 0.15 1.28 -27.90
N GLU A 207 1.15 1.08 -28.75
CA GLU A 207 1.11 0.14 -29.86
C GLU A 207 0.98 -1.30 -29.35
N ILE A 208 1.75 -1.69 -28.34
CA ILE A 208 1.64 -3.01 -27.68
C ILE A 208 0.20 -3.27 -27.22
N TYR A 209 -0.40 -2.34 -26.48
CA TYR A 209 -1.77 -2.50 -26.02
C TYR A 209 -2.82 -2.44 -27.12
N THR A 210 -2.57 -1.69 -28.19
CA THR A 210 -3.43 -1.71 -29.37
C THR A 210 -3.44 -3.09 -30.03
N ILE A 211 -2.29 -3.74 -30.14
CA ILE A 211 -2.18 -5.10 -30.68
C ILE A 211 -2.85 -6.08 -29.73
N TYR A 212 -2.52 -6.03 -28.42
CA TYR A 212 -3.03 -6.94 -27.41
C TYR A 212 -4.56 -6.98 -27.36
N PHE A 213 -5.21 -5.82 -27.34
CA PHE A 213 -6.67 -5.75 -27.24
C PHE A 213 -7.41 -5.89 -28.59
N ARG A 214 -6.71 -5.72 -29.73
CA ARG A 214 -7.32 -5.93 -31.06
C ARG A 214 -7.17 -7.36 -31.57
N SER A 215 -6.17 -8.10 -31.13
CA SER A 215 -5.95 -9.49 -31.55
C SER A 215 -6.86 -10.50 -30.83
N GLY A 216 -7.68 -10.08 -29.91
CA GLY A 216 -8.62 -10.90 -29.14
C GLY A 216 -10.09 -10.74 -29.52
N SER A 217 -10.41 -10.12 -30.68
CA SER A 217 -11.77 -9.99 -31.23
C SER A 217 -11.97 -10.85 -32.48
#